data_c9e7797d24cde27c6eb4605dc18995b5
#
_entry.id   c9e7797d24cde27c6eb4605dc18995b5
#
_cell.length_a   1.000
_cell.length_b   1.000
_cell.length_c   1.000
_cell.angle_alpha   90.00
_cell.angle_beta   90.00
_cell.angle_gamma   90.00
#
_symmetry.space_group_name_H-M   'P 1'
#
loop_
_entity.id
_entity.type
_entity.pdbx_description
1 polymer ?
#
loop_
_entity_poly.entity_id
_entity_poly.type
_entity_poly.pdbx_seq_one_letter_code
_entity_poly.pdbx_strand_id
1 'polypeptide(L)'
;MSQISRRLFFLLLGVLIPGVITQKSGAATTKKPSPTPTTKKPSPTPTTKKPSPTPTTKKPSPTPTTKKPSPTPTSTGTSKTIPSAQPTKGDALEGIVIAKSSDLTLRQTRVFYLKDSFGISTGYSLTRTNRGVVAFNTKCTHAGVPTSLSGAQLQCPAHGSIFNPENGAVIRGPALEPLKLYRTIEANAEIRIVIS
;
A
#
# COMPACT_ATOMS: atom_id res chain seq x y z
N MET A 1 43.81 -2.79 35.80
CA MET A 1 44.65 -3.61 34.91
C MET A 1 43.75 -4.00 33.75
N SER A 2 43.90 -3.71 32.53
CA SER A 2 44.86 -3.04 31.67
C SER A 2 44.09 -2.84 30.32
N GLN A 3 44.02 -1.63 29.87
CA GLN A 3 43.52 -1.18 28.57
C GLN A 3 44.42 -1.76 27.47
N ILE A 4 43.88 -2.29 26.41
CA ILE A 4 44.62 -2.37 25.15
C ILE A 4 43.73 -1.83 24.03
N SER A 5 43.99 -0.57 23.72
CA SER A 5 43.60 0.14 22.54
C SER A 5 44.35 -0.41 21.33
N ARG A 6 43.66 -0.84 20.30
CA ARG A 6 44.28 -1.07 18.98
C ARG A 6 43.60 -0.18 17.93
N ARG A 7 44.17 1.02 17.84
CA ARG A 7 44.09 1.86 16.67
C ARG A 7 44.93 1.22 15.58
N LEU A 8 44.37 0.79 14.50
CA LEU A 8 45.14 0.47 13.31
C LEU A 8 44.92 1.53 12.27
N PHE A 9 45.95 2.31 12.10
CA PHE A 9 46.25 3.24 11.01
C PHE A 9 46.28 2.49 9.69
N PHE A 10 45.53 2.93 8.68
CA PHE A 10 45.87 2.70 7.30
C PHE A 10 46.08 4.02 6.59
N LEU A 11 47.39 4.27 6.35
CA LEU A 11 47.93 5.33 5.53
C LEU A 11 47.73 5.02 4.04
N LEU A 12 47.28 6.03 3.31
CA LEU A 12 47.59 6.43 1.93
C LEU A 12 48.31 5.42 1.02
N LEU A 13 47.69 5.17 -0.13
CA LEU A 13 48.45 5.20 -1.37
C LEU A 13 47.59 5.85 -2.46
N GLY A 14 47.99 7.07 -2.85
CA GLY A 14 47.48 7.77 -4.02
C GLY A 14 48.06 7.15 -5.28
N VAL A 15 47.23 6.97 -6.30
CA VAL A 15 47.68 6.78 -7.66
C VAL A 15 47.04 7.85 -8.52
N LEU A 16 47.85 8.83 -8.87
CA LEU A 16 47.59 9.82 -9.92
C LEU A 16 47.73 9.14 -11.29
N ILE A 17 46.74 9.17 -12.12
CA ILE A 17 46.87 8.88 -13.54
C ILE A 17 46.37 10.09 -14.34
N PRO A 18 47.24 10.82 -15.02
CA PRO A 18 46.81 11.80 -16.03
C PRO A 18 46.71 11.09 -17.39
N GLY A 19 45.51 10.98 -17.92
CA GLY A 19 45.25 10.52 -19.27
C GLY A 19 44.42 11.54 -20.03
N VAL A 20 45.11 12.54 -20.61
CA VAL A 20 44.58 13.43 -21.66
C VAL A 20 44.37 12.59 -22.92
N ILE A 21 43.14 12.46 -23.36
CA ILE A 21 42.82 12.05 -24.73
C ILE A 21 41.97 13.14 -25.36
N THR A 22 42.65 13.94 -26.17
CA THR A 22 42.08 14.85 -27.15
C THR A 22 41.39 14.02 -28.24
N GLN A 23 40.09 14.13 -28.37
CA GLN A 23 39.38 13.64 -29.52
C GLN A 23 38.78 14.81 -30.32
N LYS A 24 39.28 14.85 -31.52
CA LYS A 24 39.14 15.76 -32.63
C LYS A 24 37.70 15.87 -33.12
N SER A 25 37.29 17.13 -33.37
CA SER A 25 36.07 17.52 -34.08
C SER A 25 35.87 16.75 -35.39
N GLY A 26 34.68 16.20 -35.56
CA GLY A 26 34.16 15.79 -36.86
C GLY A 26 32.72 16.28 -36.98
N ALA A 27 32.56 17.46 -37.61
CA ALA A 27 31.26 17.95 -38.01
C ALA A 27 30.76 17.14 -39.23
N ALA A 28 29.66 16.45 -39.05
CA ALA A 28 28.86 15.96 -40.17
C ALA A 28 27.41 16.37 -39.93
N THR A 29 27.06 17.50 -40.52
CA THR A 29 25.69 18.00 -40.61
C THR A 29 24.92 17.18 -41.63
N THR A 30 24.16 16.20 -41.19
CA THR A 30 23.11 15.61 -42.00
C THR A 30 21.76 16.21 -41.61
N LYS A 31 21.32 17.17 -42.44
CA LYS A 31 19.96 17.74 -42.43
C LYS A 31 18.97 16.61 -42.63
N LYS A 32 18.23 16.24 -41.58
CA LYS A 32 17.04 15.39 -41.66
C LYS A 32 15.94 16.18 -42.38
N PRO A 33 15.34 15.65 -43.47
CA PRO A 33 14.22 16.33 -44.12
C PRO A 33 13.02 16.42 -43.19
N SER A 34 12.43 17.58 -43.15
CA SER A 34 11.20 17.91 -42.44
C SER A 34 10.03 17.05 -42.99
N PRO A 35 9.18 16.46 -42.11
CA PRO A 35 8.02 15.75 -42.60
C PRO A 35 7.00 16.74 -43.21
N THR A 36 6.53 16.41 -44.39
CA THR A 36 5.44 17.07 -45.12
C THR A 36 4.18 17.12 -44.25
N PRO A 37 3.43 18.23 -44.23
CA PRO A 37 2.19 18.32 -43.44
C PRO A 37 1.14 17.36 -43.99
N THR A 38 0.80 16.34 -43.19
CA THR A 38 -0.30 15.42 -43.48
C THR A 38 -1.60 16.18 -43.35
N THR A 39 -2.39 16.19 -44.42
CA THR A 39 -3.74 16.74 -44.53
C THR A 39 -4.61 16.28 -43.37
N LYS A 40 -5.16 17.23 -42.62
CA LYS A 40 -6.14 17.01 -41.57
C LYS A 40 -7.35 16.25 -42.12
N LYS A 41 -7.58 15.05 -41.58
CA LYS A 41 -8.83 14.30 -41.75
C LYS A 41 -10.01 15.19 -41.30
N PRO A 42 -11.08 15.33 -42.07
CA PRO A 42 -12.21 16.13 -41.64
C PRO A 42 -12.83 15.55 -40.37
N SER A 43 -13.15 16.45 -39.43
CA SER A 43 -13.81 16.18 -38.17
C SER A 43 -15.19 15.57 -38.43
N PRO A 44 -15.64 14.56 -37.71
CA PRO A 44 -16.99 14.02 -37.88
C PRO A 44 -18.01 15.07 -37.48
N THR A 45 -19.01 15.25 -38.34
CA THR A 45 -20.20 16.08 -38.17
C THR A 45 -20.91 15.72 -36.84
N PRO A 46 -21.37 16.68 -36.04
CA PRO A 46 -22.07 16.37 -34.80
C PRO A 46 -23.37 15.66 -35.10
N THR A 47 -23.44 14.38 -34.68
CA THR A 47 -24.68 13.58 -34.73
C THR A 47 -25.68 14.18 -33.77
N THR A 48 -26.87 14.51 -34.26
CA THR A 48 -28.04 15.00 -33.55
C THR A 48 -28.27 14.20 -32.27
N LYS A 49 -28.28 14.90 -31.13
CA LYS A 49 -28.62 14.33 -29.82
C LYS A 49 -30.00 13.69 -29.87
N LYS A 50 -30.04 12.38 -29.59
CA LYS A 50 -31.28 11.65 -29.29
C LYS A 50 -31.99 12.34 -28.14
N PRO A 51 -33.31 12.62 -28.22
CA PRO A 51 -34.05 13.24 -27.13
C PRO A 51 -33.96 12.38 -25.87
N SER A 52 -33.67 13.06 -24.75
CA SER A 52 -33.63 12.49 -23.40
C SER A 52 -34.98 11.91 -23.02
N PRO A 53 -35.07 10.74 -22.40
CA PRO A 53 -36.34 10.20 -21.95
C PRO A 53 -36.93 11.11 -20.88
N THR A 54 -38.24 11.40 -21.05
CA THR A 54 -39.10 12.16 -20.13
C THR A 54 -39.00 11.54 -18.71
N PRO A 55 -38.87 12.33 -17.64
CA PRO A 55 -38.85 11.80 -16.31
C PRO A 55 -40.17 11.12 -15.95
N THR A 56 -40.12 9.81 -15.78
CA THR A 56 -41.23 9.01 -15.27
C THR A 56 -41.49 9.41 -13.82
N THR A 57 -42.71 9.80 -13.52
CA THR A 57 -43.25 10.16 -12.20
C THR A 57 -42.81 9.11 -11.15
N LYS A 58 -42.07 9.55 -10.14
CA LYS A 58 -41.68 8.74 -9.00
C LYS A 58 -42.91 8.24 -8.27
N LYS A 59 -43.06 6.91 -8.20
CA LYS A 59 -43.98 6.23 -7.28
C LYS A 59 -43.68 6.74 -5.86
N PRO A 60 -44.71 7.11 -5.06
CA PRO A 60 -44.48 7.56 -3.68
C PRO A 60 -43.80 6.47 -2.88
N SER A 61 -42.75 6.88 -2.18
CA SER A 61 -41.98 6.05 -1.24
C SER A 61 -42.87 5.63 -0.06
N PRO A 62 -42.79 4.38 0.42
CA PRO A 62 -43.57 3.96 1.59
C PRO A 62 -43.16 4.74 2.81
N THR A 63 -44.15 5.21 3.57
CA THR A 63 -44.01 5.91 4.85
C THR A 63 -43.15 5.09 5.81
N PRO A 64 -42.17 5.68 6.52
CA PRO A 64 -41.37 4.95 7.47
C PRO A 64 -42.25 4.49 8.65
N THR A 65 -42.43 3.18 8.76
CA THR A 65 -43.03 2.54 9.93
C THR A 65 -42.12 2.77 11.11
N THR A 66 -42.61 3.42 12.15
CA THR A 66 -41.95 3.63 13.44
C THR A 66 -41.56 2.28 14.02
N LYS A 67 -40.25 1.96 13.96
CA LYS A 67 -39.68 0.81 14.67
C LYS A 67 -39.73 1.08 16.18
N LYS A 68 -40.42 0.18 16.89
CA LYS A 68 -40.41 0.00 18.34
C LYS A 68 -38.98 0.17 18.89
N PRO A 69 -38.78 0.94 20.00
CA PRO A 69 -37.46 1.10 20.59
C PRO A 69 -36.91 -0.25 21.02
N SER A 70 -35.71 -0.56 20.52
CA SER A 70 -34.91 -1.71 20.96
C SER A 70 -34.45 -1.50 22.40
N PRO A 71 -34.43 -2.56 23.23
CA PRO A 71 -33.98 -2.41 24.60
C PRO A 71 -32.51 -1.99 24.65
N THR A 72 -32.26 -0.97 25.46
CA THR A 72 -30.92 -0.49 25.83
C THR A 72 -30.12 -1.65 26.40
N PRO A 73 -28.94 -1.98 25.88
CA PRO A 73 -28.07 -2.94 26.55
C PRO A 73 -27.54 -2.29 27.82
N THR A 74 -27.95 -2.81 28.94
CA THR A 74 -27.36 -2.51 30.25
C THR A 74 -25.91 -2.94 30.21
N SER A 75 -25.02 -1.97 30.21
CA SER A 75 -23.58 -2.15 30.29
C SER A 75 -23.24 -2.61 31.72
N THR A 76 -23.27 -3.92 31.94
CA THR A 76 -22.61 -4.50 33.10
C THR A 76 -21.13 -4.56 32.81
N GLY A 77 -20.39 -3.63 33.34
CA GLY A 77 -18.94 -3.55 33.21
C GLY A 77 -18.29 -4.76 33.84
N THR A 78 -17.79 -5.64 33.01
CA THR A 78 -16.70 -6.53 33.39
C THR A 78 -15.52 -6.13 32.54
N SER A 79 -14.68 -5.29 33.12
CA SER A 79 -13.37 -4.94 32.60
C SER A 79 -12.53 -6.21 32.53
N LYS A 80 -12.64 -6.93 31.41
CA LYS A 80 -11.74 -8.04 31.13
C LYS A 80 -10.40 -7.41 30.73
N THR A 81 -9.55 -7.24 31.73
CA THR A 81 -8.13 -6.93 31.55
C THR A 81 -7.57 -7.85 30.46
N ILE A 82 -7.25 -7.27 29.32
CA ILE A 82 -6.50 -7.96 28.28
C ILE A 82 -5.13 -8.25 28.89
N PRO A 83 -4.70 -9.50 29.07
CA PRO A 83 -3.36 -9.76 29.54
C PRO A 83 -2.39 -9.20 28.50
N SER A 84 -1.60 -8.22 28.93
CA SER A 84 -0.38 -7.81 28.24
C SER A 84 0.54 -9.03 28.27
N ALA A 85 0.46 -9.86 27.26
CA ALA A 85 1.38 -10.97 27.08
C ALA A 85 2.74 -10.38 26.71
N GLN A 86 3.57 -10.11 27.72
CA GLN A 86 5.00 -10.00 27.50
C GLN A 86 5.46 -11.31 26.88
N PRO A 87 6.24 -11.29 25.78
CA PRO A 87 6.79 -12.49 25.19
C PRO A 87 7.73 -13.16 26.20
N THR A 88 7.35 -14.32 26.68
CA THR A 88 8.23 -15.20 27.45
C THR A 88 9.37 -15.63 26.55
N LYS A 89 10.59 -15.45 27.08
CA LYS A 89 11.86 -15.78 26.43
C LYS A 89 11.92 -17.29 26.22
N GLY A 90 11.62 -17.76 25.00
CA GLY A 90 11.69 -19.20 24.68
C GLY A 90 10.82 -19.69 23.54
N ASP A 91 9.75 -18.98 23.18
CA ASP A 91 8.90 -19.40 22.06
C ASP A 91 9.55 -19.01 20.73
N ALA A 92 9.73 -20.02 19.86
CA ALA A 92 10.05 -19.78 18.46
C ALA A 92 9.03 -18.76 17.93
N LEU A 93 9.49 -17.57 17.52
CA LEU A 93 8.61 -16.48 17.09
C LEU A 93 7.75 -16.98 15.91
N GLU A 94 6.46 -17.16 16.18
CA GLU A 94 5.49 -17.60 15.19
C GLU A 94 5.38 -16.58 14.05
N GLY A 95 5.19 -17.06 12.83
CA GLY A 95 4.95 -16.21 11.66
C GLY A 95 6.18 -15.95 10.80
N ILE A 96 5.94 -15.35 9.66
CA ILE A 96 6.93 -15.07 8.63
C ILE A 96 7.42 -13.62 8.80
N VAL A 97 8.74 -13.41 8.81
CA VAL A 97 9.34 -12.07 8.79
C VAL A 97 8.97 -11.38 7.49
N ILE A 98 8.41 -10.18 7.57
CA ILE A 98 7.99 -9.39 6.40
C ILE A 98 8.72 -8.06 6.27
N ALA A 99 9.15 -7.48 7.40
CA ALA A 99 9.84 -6.19 7.44
C ALA A 99 10.70 -6.07 8.70
N LYS A 100 11.57 -5.08 8.72
CA LYS A 100 12.23 -4.63 9.94
C LYS A 100 11.40 -3.57 10.63
N SER A 101 11.48 -3.47 11.95
CA SER A 101 10.79 -2.42 12.71
C SER A 101 11.18 -1.01 12.26
N SER A 102 12.44 -0.83 11.84
CA SER A 102 12.96 0.44 11.31
C SER A 102 12.40 0.85 9.95
N ASP A 103 11.78 -0.09 9.21
CA ASP A 103 11.24 0.18 7.88
C ASP A 103 9.94 1.00 7.92
N LEU A 104 9.32 1.12 9.11
CA LEU A 104 8.07 1.82 9.32
C LEU A 104 8.20 2.87 10.42
N THR A 105 7.93 4.12 10.09
CA THR A 105 7.74 5.20 11.05
C THR A 105 6.27 5.33 11.45
N LEU A 106 5.98 6.03 12.54
CA LEU A 106 4.62 6.21 13.05
C LEU A 106 3.71 6.82 11.96
N ARG A 107 2.52 6.25 11.80
CA ARG A 107 1.51 6.59 10.78
C ARG A 107 1.94 6.38 9.34
N GLN A 108 3.06 5.69 9.13
CA GLN A 108 3.50 5.31 7.81
C GLN A 108 2.87 3.98 7.40
N THR A 109 2.42 3.93 6.15
CA THR A 109 1.99 2.71 5.47
C THR A 109 3.00 2.36 4.38
N ARG A 110 3.39 1.09 4.31
CA ARG A 110 4.19 0.55 3.21
C ARG A 110 3.62 -0.79 2.77
N VAL A 111 3.83 -1.12 1.49
CA VAL A 111 3.45 -2.42 0.93
C VAL A 111 4.70 -3.28 0.79
N PHE A 112 4.61 -4.49 1.31
CA PHE A 112 5.64 -5.51 1.25
C PHE A 112 5.10 -6.73 0.50
N TYR A 113 6.00 -7.50 -0.12
CA TYR A 113 5.61 -8.67 -0.89
C TYR A 113 6.32 -9.91 -0.36
N LEU A 114 5.55 -10.95 -0.09
CA LEU A 114 6.06 -12.28 0.22
C LEU A 114 5.84 -13.20 -0.97
N LYS A 115 6.86 -13.97 -1.31
CA LYS A 115 6.75 -15.06 -2.27
C LYS A 115 6.52 -16.36 -1.55
N ASP A 116 5.56 -17.14 -2.01
CA ASP A 116 5.36 -18.51 -1.55
C ASP A 116 6.35 -19.47 -2.21
N SER A 117 6.28 -20.76 -1.85
CA SER A 117 7.13 -21.81 -2.42
C SER A 117 6.93 -22.03 -3.91
N PHE A 118 5.80 -21.57 -4.47
CA PHE A 118 5.50 -21.63 -5.91
C PHE A 118 5.92 -20.36 -6.66
N GLY A 119 6.54 -19.39 -5.96
CA GLY A 119 6.97 -18.11 -6.52
C GLY A 119 5.87 -17.08 -6.69
N ILE A 120 4.65 -17.35 -6.21
CA ILE A 120 3.53 -16.41 -6.26
C ILE A 120 3.76 -15.33 -5.22
N SER A 121 3.71 -14.07 -5.67
CA SER A 121 3.92 -12.91 -4.82
C SER A 121 2.61 -12.40 -4.26
N THR A 122 2.50 -12.36 -2.93
CA THR A 122 1.33 -11.78 -2.24
C THR A 122 1.73 -10.48 -1.55
N GLY A 123 0.97 -9.42 -1.79
CA GLY A 123 1.19 -8.10 -1.18
C GLY A 123 0.50 -7.97 0.17
N TYR A 124 1.19 -7.31 1.09
CA TYR A 124 0.68 -6.94 2.42
C TYR A 124 0.96 -5.48 2.68
N SER A 125 -0.06 -4.73 3.05
CA SER A 125 0.11 -3.36 3.55
C SER A 125 0.35 -3.40 5.05
N LEU A 126 1.46 -2.83 5.48
CA LEU A 126 1.78 -2.67 6.89
C LEU A 126 1.68 -1.20 7.26
N THR A 127 0.96 -0.91 8.34
CA THR A 127 0.81 0.46 8.87
C THR A 127 1.24 0.49 10.32
N ARG A 128 2.15 1.38 10.66
CA ARG A 128 2.53 1.61 12.06
C ARG A 128 1.56 2.57 12.71
N THR A 129 0.83 2.08 13.68
CA THR A 129 -0.08 2.85 14.52
C THR A 129 0.53 3.08 15.90
N ASN A 130 -0.12 3.91 16.74
CA ASN A 130 0.27 4.07 18.15
C ASN A 130 0.03 2.81 19.00
N ARG A 131 -0.67 1.80 18.48
CA ARG A 131 -0.94 0.53 19.17
C ARG A 131 -0.08 -0.63 18.66
N GLY A 132 0.82 -0.37 17.72
CA GLY A 132 1.65 -1.37 17.06
C GLY A 132 1.46 -1.37 15.55
N VAL A 133 1.92 -2.42 14.89
CA VAL A 133 1.79 -2.57 13.44
C VAL A 133 0.53 -3.36 13.12
N VAL A 134 -0.24 -2.88 12.14
CA VAL A 134 -1.37 -3.62 11.55
C VAL A 134 -0.99 -4.06 10.14
N ALA A 135 -1.44 -5.24 9.72
CA ALA A 135 -1.16 -5.80 8.40
C ALA A 135 -2.43 -6.26 7.72
N PHE A 136 -2.62 -5.83 6.46
CA PHE A 136 -3.74 -6.27 5.62
C PHE A 136 -3.22 -6.87 4.33
N ASN A 137 -3.93 -7.88 3.80
CA ASN A 137 -3.70 -8.30 2.43
C ASN A 137 -4.09 -7.18 1.46
N THR A 138 -3.27 -6.95 0.44
CA THR A 138 -3.57 -5.91 -0.56
C THR A 138 -4.62 -6.32 -1.59
N LYS A 139 -5.08 -7.57 -1.61
CA LYS A 139 -6.12 -8.02 -2.55
C LYS A 139 -7.43 -7.29 -2.28
N CYS A 140 -7.89 -6.54 -3.29
CA CYS A 140 -9.19 -5.85 -3.25
C CYS A 140 -10.33 -6.86 -3.10
N THR A 141 -11.20 -6.65 -2.12
CA THR A 141 -12.32 -7.54 -1.81
C THR A 141 -13.43 -7.55 -2.87
N HIS A 142 -13.40 -6.60 -3.83
CA HIS A 142 -14.32 -6.61 -4.96
C HIS A 142 -13.97 -7.66 -6.01
N ALA A 143 -12.71 -7.71 -6.47
CA ALA A 143 -12.31 -8.57 -7.60
C ALA A 143 -10.89 -9.14 -7.47
N GLY A 144 -10.30 -9.13 -6.28
CA GLY A 144 -8.99 -9.75 -6.01
C GLY A 144 -7.79 -9.02 -6.60
N VAL A 145 -7.95 -7.90 -7.28
CA VAL A 145 -6.86 -7.12 -7.86
C VAL A 145 -6.06 -6.45 -6.72
N PRO A 146 -4.72 -6.53 -6.72
CA PRO A 146 -3.92 -5.90 -5.68
C PRO A 146 -4.12 -4.38 -5.64
N THR A 147 -4.34 -3.85 -4.44
CA THR A 147 -4.38 -2.40 -4.18
C THR A 147 -2.96 -1.86 -4.08
N SER A 148 -2.80 -0.59 -4.40
CA SER A 148 -1.57 0.17 -4.24
C SER A 148 -1.78 1.36 -3.31
N LEU A 149 -0.68 1.86 -2.74
CA LEU A 149 -0.71 3.07 -1.93
C LEU A 149 -0.92 4.30 -2.84
N SER A 150 -1.95 5.07 -2.55
CA SER A 150 -2.27 6.34 -3.21
C SER A 150 -2.48 7.42 -2.14
N GLY A 151 -1.48 8.29 -1.96
CA GLY A 151 -1.42 9.16 -0.80
C GLY A 151 -1.40 8.37 0.51
N ALA A 152 -2.33 8.66 1.42
CA ALA A 152 -2.48 7.97 2.71
C ALA A 152 -3.50 6.82 2.67
N GLN A 153 -3.92 6.34 1.50
CA GLN A 153 -4.97 5.34 1.33
C GLN A 153 -4.52 4.20 0.42
N LEU A 154 -5.17 3.04 0.54
CA LEU A 154 -4.99 1.93 -0.38
C LEU A 154 -6.07 2.00 -1.46
N GLN A 155 -5.67 2.12 -2.72
CA GLN A 155 -6.58 2.22 -3.86
C GLN A 155 -6.45 1.03 -4.78
N CYS A 156 -7.58 0.47 -5.18
CA CYS A 156 -7.65 -0.56 -6.21
C CYS A 156 -7.62 0.10 -7.60
N PRO A 157 -6.62 -0.23 -8.46
CA PRO A 157 -6.51 0.39 -9.77
C PRO A 157 -7.58 -0.05 -10.75
N ALA A 158 -8.22 -1.22 -10.52
CA ALA A 158 -9.19 -1.77 -11.46
C ALA A 158 -10.52 -0.98 -11.46
N HIS A 159 -11.12 -0.78 -10.28
CA HIS A 159 -12.45 -0.16 -10.18
C HIS A 159 -12.52 0.95 -9.13
N GLY A 160 -11.37 1.40 -8.61
CA GLY A 160 -11.28 2.57 -7.77
C GLY A 160 -11.79 2.41 -6.33
N SER A 161 -11.94 1.16 -5.82
CA SER A 161 -12.21 0.96 -4.40
C SER A 161 -11.07 1.53 -3.55
N ILE A 162 -11.41 2.19 -2.46
CA ILE A 162 -10.46 2.82 -1.54
C ILE A 162 -10.64 2.22 -0.15
N PHE A 163 -9.52 1.91 0.50
CA PHE A 163 -9.49 1.32 1.84
C PHE A 163 -8.61 2.14 2.78
N ASN A 164 -8.99 2.14 4.05
CA ASN A 164 -8.22 2.74 5.12
C ASN A 164 -7.08 1.78 5.52
N PRO A 165 -5.80 2.20 5.47
CA PRO A 165 -4.69 1.32 5.79
C PRO A 165 -4.50 1.04 7.29
N GLU A 166 -5.17 1.77 8.19
CA GLU A 166 -5.06 1.55 9.64
C GLU A 166 -6.04 0.49 10.16
N ASN A 167 -7.19 0.29 9.48
CA ASN A 167 -8.22 -0.64 9.93
C ASN A 167 -8.81 -1.52 8.82
N GLY A 168 -8.34 -1.38 7.57
CA GLY A 168 -8.80 -2.16 6.42
C GLY A 168 -10.19 -1.79 5.90
N ALA A 169 -10.91 -0.88 6.52
CA ALA A 169 -12.28 -0.54 6.17
C ALA A 169 -12.40 0.06 4.77
N VAL A 170 -13.51 -0.23 4.09
CA VAL A 170 -13.84 0.39 2.80
C VAL A 170 -14.21 1.86 3.03
N ILE A 171 -13.48 2.76 2.39
CA ILE A 171 -13.80 4.20 2.34
C ILE A 171 -14.71 4.49 1.15
N ARG A 172 -14.44 3.83 0.01
CA ARG A 172 -15.21 3.96 -1.23
C ARG A 172 -15.25 2.63 -1.97
N GLY A 173 -16.44 2.21 -2.41
CA GLY A 173 -16.66 1.02 -3.24
C GLY A 173 -16.11 1.14 -4.67
N PRO A 174 -16.32 0.07 -5.48
CA PRO A 174 -17.37 -0.95 -5.35
C PRO A 174 -17.15 -2.10 -4.35
N ALA A 175 -15.97 -2.23 -3.72
CA ALA A 175 -15.79 -3.20 -2.64
C ALA A 175 -16.80 -2.95 -1.50
N LEU A 176 -17.34 -4.02 -0.92
CA LEU A 176 -18.30 -3.97 0.19
C LEU A 176 -17.71 -4.46 1.52
N GLU A 177 -16.63 -5.22 1.45
CA GLU A 177 -15.99 -5.83 2.62
C GLU A 177 -14.60 -5.22 2.89
N PRO A 178 -14.16 -5.17 4.16
CA PRO A 178 -12.83 -4.69 4.50
C PRO A 178 -11.74 -5.63 3.98
N LEU A 179 -10.51 -5.13 3.91
CA LEU A 179 -9.34 -5.96 3.59
C LEU A 179 -9.10 -7.01 4.69
N LYS A 180 -8.61 -8.20 4.30
CA LYS A 180 -8.28 -9.27 5.24
C LYS A 180 -7.14 -8.83 6.16
N LEU A 181 -7.41 -8.80 7.47
CA LEU A 181 -6.45 -8.52 8.53
C LEU A 181 -5.60 -9.76 8.83
N TYR A 182 -4.32 -9.54 9.10
CA TYR A 182 -3.38 -10.56 9.59
C TYR A 182 -2.83 -10.16 10.95
N ARG A 183 -2.65 -11.14 11.84
CA ARG A 183 -1.99 -10.93 13.12
C ARG A 183 -0.51 -10.59 12.88
N THR A 184 -0.03 -9.55 13.56
CA THR A 184 1.37 -9.13 13.52
C THR A 184 2.04 -9.40 14.85
N ILE A 185 3.31 -9.74 14.80
CA ILE A 185 4.20 -9.88 15.96
C ILE A 185 5.42 -9.01 15.67
N GLU A 186 5.73 -8.08 16.56
CA GLU A 186 6.93 -7.27 16.48
C GLU A 186 7.88 -7.66 17.62
N ALA A 187 9.02 -8.25 17.27
CA ALA A 187 10.03 -8.70 18.21
C ALA A 187 11.40 -8.74 17.54
N ASN A 188 12.47 -8.54 18.32
CA ASN A 188 13.88 -8.59 17.83
C ASN A 188 14.14 -7.63 16.65
N ALA A 189 13.51 -6.45 16.65
CA ALA A 189 13.56 -5.48 15.56
C ALA A 189 12.99 -5.99 14.22
N GLU A 190 12.20 -7.06 14.23
CA GLU A 190 11.51 -7.63 13.08
C GLU A 190 9.99 -7.55 13.26
N ILE A 191 9.30 -7.38 12.15
CA ILE A 191 7.85 -7.46 12.05
C ILE A 191 7.51 -8.77 11.32
N ARG A 192 6.68 -9.58 11.96
CA ARG A 192 6.22 -10.87 11.44
C ARG A 192 4.72 -10.84 11.22
N ILE A 193 4.25 -11.56 10.21
CA ILE A 193 2.83 -11.84 10.00
C ILE A 193 2.56 -13.32 10.21
N VAL A 194 1.43 -13.63 10.85
CA VAL A 194 0.95 -15.00 11.03
C VAL A 194 -0.05 -15.28 9.93
N ILE A 195 0.31 -16.21 9.04
CA ILE A 195 -0.53 -16.65 7.92
C ILE A 195 -1.20 -17.96 8.38
N SER A 196 -2.47 -17.86 8.76
CA SER A 196 -3.31 -18.99 9.14
C SER A 196 -4.34 -19.25 8.05
#